data_9e56d69a4f81a6143f3cc65ff9ac39b9
#
_entry.id   9e56d69a4f81a6143f3cc65ff9ac39b9
#
_cell.length_a   1.000
_cell.length_b   1.000
_cell.length_c   1.000
_cell.angle_alpha   90.00
_cell.angle_beta   90.00
_cell.angle_gamma   90.00
#
_symmetry.space_group_name_H-M   'P 1'
#
loop_
_entity.id
_entity.type
_entity.pdbx_description
1 polymer ?
#
loop_
_entity_poly.entity_id
_entity_poly.type
_entity_poly.pdbx_seq_one_letter_code
_entity_poly.pdbx_strand_id
1 'polypeptide(L)'
;TDFSEFWDKIMLEFKGFDNVIGYDFLNEPMITDYSNKIFCRIASNGLKEGTNEEFCAENYFKNGRERRGFIRMFFAFMYRVKKHGGLKKFLNKLDSYEAFGNAVKGLEKYTEGFNREYYQPFVDSMADKIDDDKLAFFEHNYYSNLGIPFEIQTKDNYIYSPHAYDLFIDSPLYNDYSSNSRIKYIIDSI
;
A
#
# COMPACT_ATOMS: atom_id res chain seq x y z
N THR A 1 1.53 10.00 -24.03
CA THR A 1 0.69 10.66 -23.01
C THR A 1 1.47 11.78 -22.36
N ASP A 2 0.80 12.79 -21.83
CA ASP A 2 1.41 13.98 -21.21
C ASP A 2 2.45 13.64 -20.13
N PHE A 3 2.23 12.56 -19.37
CA PHE A 3 3.17 12.10 -18.34
C PHE A 3 4.47 11.54 -18.94
N SER A 4 4.37 10.75 -19.99
CA SER A 4 5.54 10.23 -20.71
C SER A 4 6.35 11.35 -21.36
N GLU A 5 5.68 12.32 -21.99
CA GLU A 5 6.31 13.50 -22.59
C GLU A 5 6.98 14.40 -21.55
N PHE A 6 6.40 14.51 -20.35
CA PHE A 6 7.03 15.20 -19.23
C PHE A 6 8.37 14.59 -18.88
N TRP A 7 8.41 13.27 -18.71
CA TRP A 7 9.65 12.56 -18.39
C TRP A 7 10.67 12.60 -19.53
N ASP A 8 10.23 12.53 -20.80
CA ASP A 8 11.12 12.72 -21.95
C ASP A 8 11.85 14.05 -21.90
N LYS A 9 11.17 15.13 -21.48
CA LYS A 9 11.79 16.47 -21.30
C LYS A 9 12.75 16.50 -20.12
N ILE A 10 12.38 15.90 -18.98
CA ILE A 10 13.24 15.83 -17.81
C ILE A 10 14.53 15.07 -18.14
N MET A 11 14.42 13.89 -18.74
CA MET A 11 15.59 13.08 -19.10
C MET A 11 16.48 13.80 -20.12
N LEU A 12 15.90 14.49 -21.08
CA LEU A 12 16.65 15.27 -22.07
C LEU A 12 17.42 16.43 -21.42
N GLU A 13 16.79 17.16 -20.49
CA GLU A 13 17.40 18.30 -19.79
C GLU A 13 18.58 17.87 -18.91
N PHE A 14 18.44 16.70 -18.25
CA PHE A 14 19.49 16.18 -17.36
C PHE A 14 20.44 15.18 -18.03
N LYS A 15 20.31 14.98 -19.33
CA LYS A 15 21.22 14.15 -20.11
C LYS A 15 22.64 14.69 -20.04
N GLY A 16 23.57 13.80 -19.71
CA GLY A 16 24.99 14.16 -19.60
C GLY A 16 25.42 14.79 -18.28
N PHE A 17 24.52 14.85 -17.30
CA PHE A 17 24.91 15.21 -15.93
C PHE A 17 25.40 13.96 -15.18
N ASP A 18 26.70 13.89 -14.90
CA ASP A 18 27.33 12.72 -14.26
C ASP A 18 26.86 12.50 -12.81
N ASN A 19 26.34 13.54 -12.16
CA ASN A 19 25.80 13.45 -10.80
C ASN A 19 24.33 13.00 -10.75
N VAL A 20 23.66 12.85 -11.88
CA VAL A 20 22.34 12.24 -11.98
C VAL A 20 22.53 10.74 -12.21
N ILE A 21 22.27 9.93 -11.20
CA ILE A 21 22.48 8.48 -11.24
C ILE A 21 21.28 7.71 -11.81
N GLY A 22 20.10 8.31 -11.85
CA GLY A 22 18.87 7.68 -12.32
C GLY A 22 17.64 8.52 -12.06
N TYR A 23 16.48 7.91 -12.33
CA TYR A 23 15.18 8.58 -12.24
C TYR A 23 14.19 7.73 -11.47
N ASP A 24 13.46 8.36 -10.54
CA ASP A 24 12.33 7.79 -9.84
C ASP A 24 11.04 8.35 -10.46
N PHE A 25 10.31 7.49 -11.17
CA PHE A 25 9.25 7.93 -12.06
C PHE A 25 7.90 8.16 -11.38
N LEU A 26 7.61 7.45 -10.30
CA LEU A 26 6.27 7.49 -9.72
C LEU A 26 6.27 7.03 -8.27
N ASN A 27 5.96 7.97 -7.39
CA ASN A 27 5.82 7.70 -5.96
C ASN A 27 4.53 6.93 -5.65
N GLU A 28 4.65 5.78 -4.99
CA GLU A 28 3.57 4.98 -4.40
C GLU A 28 2.27 4.90 -5.25
N PRO A 29 2.28 4.30 -6.43
CA PRO A 29 1.09 4.27 -7.29
C PRO A 29 -0.12 3.66 -6.56
N MET A 30 -1.24 4.39 -6.55
CA MET A 30 -2.45 3.97 -5.86
C MET A 30 -3.37 3.15 -6.74
N ILE A 31 -3.82 2.00 -6.23
CA ILE A 31 -4.76 1.11 -6.90
C ILE A 31 -6.19 1.54 -6.56
N THR A 32 -6.76 2.47 -7.34
CA THR A 32 -8.06 3.08 -7.03
C THR A 32 -9.24 2.11 -7.15
N ASP A 33 -9.24 1.25 -8.16
CA ASP A 33 -10.35 0.34 -8.47
C ASP A 33 -10.63 -0.72 -7.39
N TYR A 34 -9.63 -1.05 -6.60
CA TYR A 34 -9.72 -2.05 -5.53
C TYR A 34 -9.70 -1.46 -4.12
N SER A 35 -9.55 -0.14 -3.97
CA SER A 35 -9.42 0.52 -2.66
C SER A 35 -10.51 0.12 -1.67
N ASN A 36 -11.77 0.17 -2.09
CA ASN A 36 -12.90 -0.22 -1.23
C ASN A 36 -12.83 -1.68 -0.79
N LYS A 37 -12.40 -2.59 -1.67
CA LYS A 37 -12.26 -4.03 -1.37
C LYS A 37 -11.12 -4.27 -0.39
N ILE A 38 -9.99 -3.58 -0.58
CA ILE A 38 -8.84 -3.64 0.30
C ILE A 38 -9.22 -3.15 1.69
N PHE A 39 -9.83 -1.96 1.82
CA PHE A 39 -10.29 -1.44 3.11
C PHE A 39 -11.33 -2.33 3.79
N CYS A 40 -12.28 -2.89 3.04
CA CYS A 40 -13.24 -3.85 3.58
C CYS A 40 -12.55 -5.09 4.14
N ARG A 41 -11.55 -5.60 3.43
CA ARG A 41 -10.83 -6.80 3.86
C ARG A 41 -10.01 -6.54 5.11
N ILE A 42 -9.26 -5.44 5.15
CA ILE A 42 -8.50 -5.01 6.33
C ILE A 42 -9.43 -4.84 7.54
N ALA A 43 -10.56 -4.16 7.37
CA ALA A 43 -11.53 -3.95 8.45
C ALA A 43 -12.12 -5.30 8.95
N SER A 44 -12.42 -6.21 8.05
CA SER A 44 -12.98 -7.53 8.40
C SER A 44 -11.96 -8.38 9.13
N ASN A 45 -10.76 -8.55 8.57
CA ASN A 45 -9.70 -9.34 9.17
C ASN A 45 -9.21 -8.71 10.48
N GLY A 46 -8.97 -7.39 10.49
CA GLY A 46 -8.50 -6.68 11.68
C GLY A 46 -9.49 -6.78 12.84
N LEU A 47 -10.80 -6.68 12.57
CA LEU A 47 -11.79 -6.85 13.63
C LEU A 47 -11.79 -8.28 14.18
N LYS A 48 -11.68 -9.27 13.33
CA LYS A 48 -11.58 -10.68 13.72
C LYS A 48 -10.37 -10.90 14.62
N GLU A 49 -9.18 -10.46 14.21
CA GLU A 49 -7.96 -10.58 15.00
C GLU A 49 -8.05 -9.81 16.33
N GLY A 50 -8.51 -8.57 16.29
CA GLY A 50 -8.58 -7.70 17.46
C GLY A 50 -9.69 -8.04 18.45
N THR A 51 -10.76 -8.75 18.05
CA THR A 51 -11.94 -8.98 18.89
C THR A 51 -12.49 -10.40 18.91
N ASN A 52 -12.07 -11.28 18.00
CA ASN A 52 -12.67 -12.58 17.68
C ASN A 52 -14.14 -12.48 17.17
N GLU A 53 -14.59 -11.29 16.74
CA GLU A 53 -15.94 -11.10 16.20
C GLU A 53 -15.89 -11.12 14.66
N GLU A 54 -16.73 -11.93 14.05
CA GLU A 54 -16.88 -11.93 12.59
C GLU A 54 -17.53 -10.63 12.11
N PHE A 55 -16.90 -10.00 11.14
CA PHE A 55 -17.35 -8.75 10.53
C PHE A 55 -17.21 -8.80 9.02
N CYS A 56 -18.27 -8.61 8.30
CA CYS A 56 -18.25 -8.52 6.85
C CYS A 56 -18.46 -7.07 6.42
N ALA A 57 -17.34 -6.35 6.24
CA ALA A 57 -17.35 -4.94 5.86
C ALA A 57 -18.00 -4.72 4.49
N GLU A 58 -17.86 -5.66 3.55
CA GLU A 58 -18.44 -5.60 2.20
C GLU A 58 -19.99 -5.47 2.20
N ASN A 59 -20.66 -5.95 3.25
CA ASN A 59 -22.11 -5.84 3.38
C ASN A 59 -22.64 -4.39 3.44
N TYR A 60 -21.77 -3.44 3.74
CA TYR A 60 -22.12 -2.02 3.83
C TYR A 60 -22.09 -1.31 2.47
N PHE A 61 -21.49 -1.92 1.44
CA PHE A 61 -21.30 -1.36 0.10
C PHE A 61 -22.33 -1.84 -0.93
N LYS A 62 -23.32 -2.59 -0.51
CA LYS A 62 -24.43 -3.03 -1.37
C LYS A 62 -25.20 -1.80 -1.89
N ASN A 63 -25.45 -1.73 -3.21
CA ASN A 63 -26.25 -0.71 -3.90
C ASN A 63 -25.50 0.55 -4.40
N GLY A 64 -24.20 0.49 -4.71
CA GLY A 64 -23.52 1.54 -5.48
C GLY A 64 -23.39 2.91 -4.81
N ARG A 65 -23.61 2.99 -3.48
CA ARG A 65 -23.47 4.24 -2.70
C ARG A 65 -22.20 4.18 -1.84
N GLU A 66 -21.06 4.18 -2.48
CA GLU A 66 -19.76 3.95 -1.86
C GLU A 66 -19.48 4.83 -0.63
N ARG A 67 -19.64 6.16 -0.76
CA ARG A 67 -19.38 7.07 0.36
C ARG A 67 -20.26 6.78 1.59
N ARG A 68 -21.55 6.52 1.39
CA ARG A 68 -22.46 6.17 2.50
C ARG A 68 -22.16 4.79 3.06
N GLY A 69 -21.75 3.86 2.20
CA GLY A 69 -21.31 2.54 2.60
C GLY A 69 -20.10 2.61 3.52
N PHE A 70 -19.08 3.40 3.14
CA PHE A 70 -17.88 3.59 3.94
C PHE A 70 -18.20 4.18 5.34
N ILE A 71 -19.00 5.25 5.39
CA ILE A 71 -19.40 5.87 6.67
C ILE A 71 -20.11 4.86 7.58
N ARG A 72 -21.09 4.11 7.05
CA ARG A 72 -21.83 3.11 7.81
C ARG A 72 -20.93 1.97 8.30
N MET A 73 -20.05 1.49 7.44
CA MET A 73 -19.06 0.46 7.77
C MET A 73 -18.13 0.95 8.89
N PHE A 74 -17.59 2.16 8.76
CA PHE A 74 -16.73 2.76 9.78
C PHE A 74 -17.41 2.86 11.15
N PHE A 75 -18.62 3.38 11.22
CA PHE A 75 -19.35 3.43 12.50
C PHE A 75 -19.67 2.05 13.08
N ALA A 76 -20.02 1.09 12.22
CA ALA A 76 -20.26 -0.28 12.66
C ALA A 76 -19.00 -0.98 13.17
N PHE A 77 -17.85 -0.72 12.54
CA PHE A 77 -16.53 -1.15 12.97
C PHE A 77 -16.17 -0.53 14.33
N MET A 78 -16.23 0.79 14.45
CA MET A 78 -15.92 1.51 15.70
C MET A 78 -16.82 1.12 16.87
N TYR A 79 -18.10 0.86 16.61
CA TYR A 79 -19.02 0.34 17.62
C TYR A 79 -18.55 -1.00 18.19
N ARG A 80 -18.09 -1.93 17.32
CA ARG A 80 -17.56 -3.23 17.75
C ARG A 80 -16.25 -3.08 18.51
N VAL A 81 -15.35 -2.27 18.01
CA VAL A 81 -14.10 -1.93 18.72
C VAL A 81 -14.39 -1.40 20.12
N LYS A 82 -15.36 -0.47 20.26
CA LYS A 82 -15.78 0.07 21.57
C LYS A 82 -16.35 -1.01 22.48
N LYS A 83 -17.23 -1.89 21.98
CA LYS A 83 -17.81 -3.02 22.70
C LYS A 83 -16.75 -3.96 23.27
N HIS A 84 -15.64 -4.14 22.59
CA HIS A 84 -14.52 -5.01 22.99
C HIS A 84 -13.40 -4.31 23.77
N GLY A 85 -13.66 -3.13 24.31
CA GLY A 85 -12.78 -2.43 25.24
C GLY A 85 -12.03 -1.23 24.63
N GLY A 86 -12.47 -0.79 23.46
CA GLY A 86 -12.01 0.45 22.81
C GLY A 86 -10.77 0.29 21.95
N LEU A 87 -10.39 1.40 21.31
CA LEU A 87 -9.35 1.43 20.29
C LEU A 87 -7.99 0.97 20.80
N LYS A 88 -7.57 1.43 21.97
CA LYS A 88 -6.28 1.05 22.56
C LYS A 88 -6.14 -0.46 22.74
N LYS A 89 -7.16 -1.09 23.31
CA LYS A 89 -7.15 -2.57 23.52
C LYS A 89 -7.18 -3.33 22.21
N PHE A 90 -7.92 -2.82 21.24
CA PHE A 90 -7.98 -3.38 19.88
C PHE A 90 -6.62 -3.31 19.21
N LEU A 91 -5.97 -2.14 19.19
CA LEU A 91 -4.67 -1.95 18.57
C LEU A 91 -3.56 -2.75 19.24
N ASN A 92 -3.58 -2.85 20.58
CA ASN A 92 -2.63 -3.70 21.30
C ASN A 92 -2.73 -5.18 20.91
N LYS A 93 -3.91 -5.66 20.51
CA LYS A 93 -4.05 -7.03 20.00
C LYS A 93 -3.49 -7.21 18.58
N LEU A 94 -3.51 -6.15 17.78
CA LEU A 94 -2.89 -6.13 16.46
C LEU A 94 -1.39 -5.79 16.52
N ASP A 95 -0.86 -5.52 17.71
CA ASP A 95 0.53 -5.17 17.93
C ASP A 95 1.43 -6.40 18.06
N SER A 96 1.28 -7.34 17.13
CA SER A 96 2.20 -8.45 16.97
C SER A 96 2.39 -8.73 15.49
N TYR A 97 3.53 -9.30 15.15
CA TYR A 97 3.87 -9.70 13.78
C TYR A 97 2.79 -10.59 13.15
N GLU A 98 2.37 -11.61 13.89
CA GLU A 98 1.37 -12.59 13.42
C GLU A 98 -0.03 -11.98 13.27
N ALA A 99 -0.51 -11.25 14.29
CA ALA A 99 -1.84 -10.65 14.26
C ALA A 99 -1.96 -9.58 13.16
N PHE A 100 -0.92 -8.79 12.95
CA PHE A 100 -0.91 -7.82 11.85
C PHE A 100 -0.89 -8.52 10.49
N GLY A 101 -0.06 -9.56 10.32
CA GLY A 101 -0.04 -10.39 9.11
C GLY A 101 -1.41 -11.01 8.80
N ASN A 102 -2.11 -11.51 9.81
CA ASN A 102 -3.47 -12.02 9.64
C ASN A 102 -4.47 -10.92 9.24
N ALA A 103 -4.32 -9.70 9.75
CA ALA A 103 -5.19 -8.58 9.39
C ALA A 103 -5.05 -8.17 7.91
N VAL A 104 -3.85 -8.27 7.33
CA VAL A 104 -3.58 -7.92 5.93
C VAL A 104 -3.61 -9.11 4.97
N LYS A 105 -3.82 -10.31 5.47
CA LYS A 105 -3.83 -11.56 4.70
C LYS A 105 -4.88 -11.58 3.59
N GLY A 106 -4.48 -12.03 2.40
CA GLY A 106 -5.36 -12.19 1.24
C GLY A 106 -5.62 -10.89 0.50
N LEU A 107 -4.80 -9.86 0.74
CA LEU A 107 -4.85 -8.59 0.01
C LEU A 107 -4.02 -8.63 -1.27
N GLU A 108 -3.03 -9.52 -1.37
CA GLU A 108 -2.15 -9.71 -2.52
C GLU A 108 -2.93 -9.87 -3.83
N LYS A 109 -4.04 -10.59 -3.80
CA LYS A 109 -4.92 -10.79 -4.97
C LYS A 109 -5.49 -9.50 -5.60
N TYR A 110 -5.48 -8.39 -4.85
CA TYR A 110 -5.95 -7.09 -5.36
C TYR A 110 -4.80 -6.25 -5.92
N THR A 111 -3.56 -6.55 -5.53
CA THR A 111 -2.37 -5.82 -5.97
C THR A 111 -1.67 -6.49 -7.15
N GLU A 112 -1.66 -7.83 -7.21
CA GLU A 112 -1.02 -8.61 -8.29
C GLU A 112 -1.51 -8.21 -9.69
N GLY A 113 -2.82 -8.09 -9.88
CA GLY A 113 -3.40 -7.70 -11.15
C GLY A 113 -2.91 -6.32 -11.61
N PHE A 114 -2.91 -5.36 -10.69
CA PHE A 114 -2.40 -4.01 -10.97
C PHE A 114 -0.90 -4.04 -11.30
N ASN A 115 -0.11 -4.74 -10.49
CA ASN A 115 1.34 -4.81 -10.67
C ASN A 115 1.69 -5.37 -12.05
N ARG A 116 1.05 -6.48 -12.45
CA ARG A 116 1.31 -7.15 -13.73
C ARG A 116 0.75 -6.42 -14.94
N GLU A 117 -0.49 -5.92 -14.87
CA GLU A 117 -1.23 -5.44 -16.04
C GLU A 117 -1.01 -3.95 -16.33
N TYR A 118 -0.67 -3.17 -15.30
CA TYR A 118 -0.53 -1.72 -15.43
C TYR A 118 0.86 -1.23 -15.02
N TYR A 119 1.37 -1.67 -13.88
CA TYR A 119 2.59 -1.10 -13.34
C TYR A 119 3.84 -1.65 -14.04
N GLN A 120 3.93 -2.96 -14.27
CA GLN A 120 5.05 -3.54 -15.00
C GLN A 120 5.24 -2.91 -16.39
N PRO A 121 4.20 -2.81 -17.27
CA PRO A 121 4.35 -2.15 -18.55
C PRO A 121 4.74 -0.67 -18.44
N PHE A 122 4.27 0.01 -17.40
CA PHE A 122 4.66 1.39 -17.14
C PHE A 122 6.16 1.48 -16.80
N VAL A 123 6.64 0.71 -15.83
CA VAL A 123 8.05 0.69 -15.42
C VAL A 123 8.95 0.33 -16.59
N ASP A 124 8.61 -0.70 -17.36
CA ASP A 124 9.36 -1.11 -18.54
C ASP A 124 9.43 0.01 -19.59
N SER A 125 8.30 0.64 -19.88
CA SER A 125 8.23 1.75 -20.85
C SER A 125 9.03 2.98 -20.42
N MET A 126 9.14 3.23 -19.13
CA MET A 126 9.94 4.35 -18.62
C MET A 126 11.43 4.00 -18.59
N ALA A 127 11.77 2.79 -18.15
CA ALA A 127 13.16 2.33 -18.13
C ALA A 127 13.80 2.22 -19.52
N ASP A 128 13.02 1.86 -20.53
CA ASP A 128 13.49 1.80 -21.92
C ASP A 128 13.84 3.17 -22.53
N LYS A 129 13.53 4.27 -21.83
CA LYS A 129 13.81 5.64 -22.28
C LYS A 129 15.07 6.25 -21.68
N ILE A 130 15.57 5.68 -20.59
CA ILE A 130 16.77 6.19 -19.91
C ILE A 130 18.04 5.73 -20.61
N ASP A 131 19.12 6.49 -20.45
CA ASP A 131 20.42 6.12 -20.98
C ASP A 131 20.97 4.88 -20.25
N ASP A 132 21.76 4.05 -20.93
CA ASP A 132 22.27 2.76 -20.42
C ASP A 132 23.10 2.86 -19.13
N ASP A 133 23.67 4.03 -18.85
CA ASP A 133 24.46 4.32 -17.65
C ASP A 133 23.63 4.84 -16.47
N LYS A 134 22.30 4.93 -16.62
CA LYS A 134 21.37 5.45 -15.61
C LYS A 134 20.48 4.33 -15.07
N LEU A 135 19.95 4.56 -13.87
CA LEU A 135 19.11 3.62 -13.14
C LEU A 135 17.63 4.04 -13.16
N ALA A 136 16.76 3.06 -13.30
CA ALA A 136 15.32 3.23 -13.11
C ALA A 136 14.96 2.88 -11.67
N PHE A 137 14.66 3.88 -10.87
CA PHE A 137 14.12 3.67 -9.53
C PHE A 137 12.62 3.48 -9.63
N PHE A 138 12.10 2.53 -8.90
CA PHE A 138 10.66 2.30 -8.79
C PHE A 138 10.27 1.90 -7.38
N GLU A 139 9.09 2.32 -7.00
CA GLU A 139 8.49 2.05 -5.72
C GLU A 139 7.39 1.00 -5.85
N HIS A 140 7.00 0.42 -4.73
CA HIS A 140 5.84 -0.43 -4.71
C HIS A 140 4.53 0.37 -4.72
N ASN A 141 3.41 -0.29 -4.96
CA ASN A 141 2.11 0.37 -4.87
C ASN A 141 1.80 0.77 -3.42
N TYR A 142 0.98 1.80 -3.24
CA TYR A 142 0.63 2.37 -1.92
C TYR A 142 0.23 1.33 -0.87
N TYR A 143 -0.48 0.27 -1.25
CA TYR A 143 -0.95 -0.74 -0.30
C TYR A 143 0.16 -1.70 0.15
N SER A 144 1.27 -1.78 -0.56
CA SER A 144 2.43 -2.55 -0.11
C SER A 144 3.09 -1.94 1.12
N ASN A 145 2.85 -0.66 1.43
CA ASN A 145 3.16 -0.04 2.73
C ASN A 145 2.50 -0.75 3.93
N LEU A 146 1.53 -1.62 3.69
CA LEU A 146 0.91 -2.48 4.69
C LEU A 146 1.57 -3.86 4.81
N GLY A 147 2.70 -4.09 4.12
CA GLY A 147 3.36 -5.39 4.05
C GLY A 147 2.62 -6.38 3.14
N ILE A 148 1.98 -5.88 2.09
CA ILE A 148 1.43 -6.71 1.02
C ILE A 148 2.55 -6.94 0.02
N PRO A 149 2.92 -8.20 -0.30
CA PRO A 149 4.00 -8.49 -1.22
C PRO A 149 3.84 -7.76 -2.55
N PHE A 150 4.97 -7.25 -3.03
CA PHE A 150 5.06 -6.56 -4.31
C PHE A 150 6.00 -7.33 -5.23
N GLU A 151 5.51 -7.70 -6.40
CA GLU A 151 6.30 -8.44 -7.38
C GLU A 151 6.19 -7.76 -8.74
N ILE A 152 7.35 -7.47 -9.34
CA ILE A 152 7.51 -7.11 -10.74
C ILE A 152 8.76 -7.83 -11.29
N GLN A 153 8.82 -7.97 -12.60
CA GLN A 153 10.02 -8.46 -13.27
C GLN A 153 11.06 -7.34 -13.32
N THR A 154 12.28 -7.65 -12.94
CA THR A 154 13.38 -6.67 -12.88
C THR A 154 14.35 -6.85 -14.05
N LYS A 155 15.01 -5.75 -14.46
CA LYS A 155 16.16 -5.72 -15.39
C LYS A 155 17.39 -5.22 -14.63
N ASP A 156 18.57 -5.33 -15.25
CA ASP A 156 19.85 -5.00 -14.61
C ASP A 156 19.94 -3.54 -14.11
N ASN A 157 19.24 -2.61 -14.78
CA ASN A 157 19.23 -1.20 -14.42
C ASN A 157 18.05 -0.80 -13.50
N TYR A 158 17.30 -1.77 -12.95
CA TYR A 158 16.19 -1.50 -12.02
C TYR A 158 16.69 -1.45 -10.58
N ILE A 159 16.24 -0.42 -9.85
CA ILE A 159 16.47 -0.29 -8.42
C ILE A 159 15.10 -0.23 -7.73
N TYR A 160 14.85 -1.20 -6.85
CA TYR A 160 13.66 -1.18 -6.01
C TYR A 160 13.90 -0.27 -4.80
N SER A 161 13.02 0.71 -4.64
CA SER A 161 13.06 1.74 -3.60
C SER A 161 11.80 1.65 -2.72
N PRO A 162 11.72 0.65 -1.81
CA PRO A 162 10.52 0.41 -1.01
C PRO A 162 10.33 1.45 0.07
N HIS A 163 9.07 1.73 0.39
CA HIS A 163 8.65 2.47 1.56
C HIS A 163 8.14 1.53 2.66
N ALA A 164 8.38 1.88 3.91
CA ALA A 164 7.87 1.14 5.06
C ALA A 164 7.47 2.12 6.16
N TYR A 165 6.17 2.24 6.40
CA TYR A 165 5.63 3.16 7.40
C TYR A 165 4.73 2.42 8.39
N ASP A 166 4.78 2.81 9.65
CA ASP A 166 3.71 2.44 10.59
C ASP A 166 2.39 3.10 10.17
N LEU A 167 1.27 2.41 10.36
CA LEU A 167 -0.08 2.87 9.98
C LEU A 167 -0.46 4.26 10.52
N PHE A 168 0.22 4.71 11.56
CA PHE A 168 -0.10 5.97 12.24
C PHE A 168 0.89 7.08 11.97
N ILE A 169 1.88 6.89 11.06
CA ILE A 169 2.98 7.85 10.84
C ILE A 169 2.49 9.29 10.61
N ASP A 170 1.43 9.45 9.82
CA ASP A 170 0.86 10.75 9.46
C ASP A 170 -0.30 11.17 10.38
N SER A 171 -0.40 10.58 11.56
CA SER A 171 -1.48 10.88 12.49
C SER A 171 -0.98 11.37 13.85
N PRO A 172 -1.80 12.17 14.57
CA PRO A 172 -1.50 12.53 15.98
C PRO A 172 -1.38 11.32 16.92
N LEU A 173 -1.82 10.13 16.45
CA LEU A 173 -1.81 8.90 17.23
C LEU A 173 -0.47 8.15 17.15
N TYR A 174 0.48 8.60 16.34
CA TYR A 174 1.76 7.91 16.12
C TYR A 174 2.52 7.60 17.41
N ASN A 175 2.66 8.60 18.29
CA ASN A 175 3.40 8.43 19.54
C ASN A 175 2.74 7.43 20.51
N ASP A 176 1.42 7.28 20.44
CA ASP A 176 0.65 6.43 21.35
C ASP A 176 0.45 5.01 20.84
N TYR A 177 0.51 4.81 19.50
CA TYR A 177 0.09 3.57 18.84
C TYR A 177 1.05 3.03 17.79
N SER A 178 2.23 3.63 17.60
CA SER A 178 3.26 3.06 16.73
C SER A 178 3.75 1.70 17.25
N SER A 179 4.16 0.81 16.35
CA SER A 179 4.55 -0.54 16.69
C SER A 179 5.74 -1.04 15.90
N ASN A 180 6.79 -1.43 16.61
CA ASN A 180 7.95 -2.07 16.00
C ASN A 180 7.60 -3.45 15.38
N SER A 181 6.63 -4.17 15.93
CA SER A 181 6.20 -5.47 15.41
C SER A 181 5.53 -5.34 14.05
N ARG A 182 4.68 -4.31 13.88
CA ARG A 182 4.04 -4.01 12.59
C ARG A 182 5.05 -3.56 11.55
N ILE A 183 5.94 -2.63 11.90
CA ILE A 183 7.02 -2.18 11.02
C ILE A 183 7.90 -3.35 10.61
N LYS A 184 8.28 -4.22 11.55
CA LYS A 184 9.06 -5.43 11.22
C LYS A 184 8.32 -6.32 10.21
N TYR A 185 7.02 -6.56 10.42
CA TYR A 185 6.23 -7.32 9.46
C TYR A 185 6.25 -6.71 8.05
N ILE A 186 6.06 -5.38 7.97
CA ILE A 186 6.07 -4.64 6.70
C ILE A 186 7.42 -4.81 6.00
N ILE A 187 8.53 -4.57 6.71
CA ILE A 187 9.89 -4.67 6.15
C ILE A 187 10.19 -6.11 5.68
N ASP A 188 9.78 -7.12 6.44
CA ASP A 188 10.03 -8.52 6.08
C ASP A 188 9.17 -8.97 4.87
N SER A 189 8.12 -8.23 4.51
CA SER A 189 7.15 -8.60 3.48
C SER A 189 7.37 -7.90 2.14
N ILE A 190 8.12 -6.82 2.12
CA ILE A 190 8.48 -6.04 0.93
C ILE A 190 9.94 -6.30 0.53
#